data_8009d28ff514b73104780637ed8419a8
#
_entry.id   8009d28ff514b73104780637ed8419a8
#
_cell.length_a   1.000
_cell.length_b   1.000
_cell.length_c   1.000
_cell.angle_alpha   90.00
_cell.angle_beta   90.00
_cell.angle_gamma   90.00
#
_symmetry.space_group_name_H-M   'P 1'
#
loop_
_entity.id
_entity.type
_entity.pdbx_description
1 polymer ?
#
loop_
_entity_poly.entity_id
_entity_poly.type
_entity_poly.pdbx_seq_one_letter_code
_entity_poly.pdbx_strand_id
1 'polypeptide(L)'
;MSKRVATEEQVEAAWSDNKLAQVLYHDWEASTYDEKWSISYDERCIEYARDRFAAVAGTTGWPYGKSLEIGAGTGFFTLNLKLAGVLDEAHVTDLSPGMVEAAQRNAENLGFAVHGRVADAEKLPYDDGEFDLVVGHAVLHHIPDVELAFREMLRVLKPGGRFVICGEPTRYGDYVARRLSRATWWATTRVTRLPGLDGWRRPQQELDESSRAAALEAVVDLHTFDPDTLARTARRAGAEQVSTVTEELLAAWAGWPIRTFECAVPAEKLGFGWRMFAYRTWQRLSAVDRILTTVVPDELYYNVSITGVRP
;
A
#
# COMPACT_ATOMS: atom_id res chain seq x y z
N MET A 1 12.13 2.15 19.53
CA MET A 1 13.00 1.04 19.03
C MET A 1 14.19 1.62 18.31
N SER A 2 15.39 1.00 18.45
CA SER A 2 16.55 1.38 17.63
C SER A 2 16.28 1.01 16.19
N LYS A 3 16.50 1.94 15.24
CA LYS A 3 16.44 1.62 13.80
C LYS A 3 17.39 0.46 13.51
N ARG A 4 16.90 -0.59 12.86
CA ARG A 4 17.78 -1.65 12.35
C ARG A 4 18.55 -1.05 11.18
N VAL A 5 19.82 -0.81 11.35
CA VAL A 5 20.70 -0.25 10.33
C VAL A 5 21.37 -1.42 9.61
N ALA A 6 21.16 -1.51 8.29
CA ALA A 6 21.83 -2.51 7.46
C ALA A 6 23.35 -2.29 7.43
N THR A 7 24.13 -3.37 7.39
CA THR A 7 25.59 -3.31 7.18
C THR A 7 25.90 -2.96 5.73
N GLU A 8 27.12 -2.43 5.46
CA GLU A 8 27.57 -2.12 4.10
C GLU A 8 27.51 -3.36 3.18
N GLU A 9 27.92 -4.53 3.70
CA GLU A 9 27.86 -5.80 2.97
C GLU A 9 26.42 -6.21 2.61
N GLN A 10 25.46 -6.00 3.52
CA GLN A 10 24.04 -6.25 3.24
C GLN A 10 23.49 -5.30 2.18
N VAL A 11 23.86 -4.02 2.22
CA VAL A 11 23.44 -3.03 1.22
C VAL A 11 24.02 -3.38 -0.16
N GLU A 12 25.28 -3.82 -0.22
CA GLU A 12 25.90 -4.24 -1.48
C GLU A 12 25.24 -5.50 -2.05
N ALA A 13 24.93 -6.49 -1.22
CA ALA A 13 24.20 -7.69 -1.62
C ALA A 13 22.79 -7.38 -2.14
N ALA A 14 22.10 -6.41 -1.56
CA ALA A 14 20.75 -6.01 -1.93
C ALA A 14 20.63 -5.43 -3.36
N TRP A 15 21.73 -4.94 -3.95
CA TRP A 15 21.72 -4.49 -5.36
C TRP A 15 21.47 -5.63 -6.37
N SER A 16 21.70 -6.87 -5.97
CA SER A 16 21.49 -8.06 -6.80
C SER A 16 20.38 -8.98 -6.28
N ASP A 17 19.81 -8.68 -5.11
CA ASP A 17 18.76 -9.47 -4.46
C ASP A 17 17.58 -8.56 -4.04
N ASN A 18 16.55 -8.55 -4.87
CA ASN A 18 15.35 -7.75 -4.65
C ASN A 18 14.64 -8.08 -3.33
N LYS A 19 14.62 -9.34 -2.90
CA LYS A 19 13.97 -9.73 -1.64
C LYS A 19 14.75 -9.22 -0.43
N LEU A 20 16.07 -9.29 -0.50
CA LEU A 20 16.91 -8.68 0.53
C LEU A 20 16.74 -7.16 0.56
N ALA A 21 16.65 -6.50 -0.59
CA ALA A 21 16.37 -5.07 -0.69
C ALA A 21 15.04 -4.71 0.00
N GLN A 22 13.98 -5.48 -0.26
CA GLN A 22 12.66 -5.33 0.38
C GLN A 22 12.78 -5.44 1.91
N VAL A 23 13.43 -6.49 2.42
CA VAL A 23 13.59 -6.70 3.86
C VAL A 23 14.33 -5.52 4.50
N LEU A 24 15.47 -5.12 3.94
CA LEU A 24 16.28 -4.05 4.53
C LEU A 24 15.57 -2.69 4.50
N TYR A 25 14.87 -2.39 3.41
CA TYR A 25 14.11 -1.16 3.27
C TYR A 25 12.95 -1.09 4.27
N HIS A 26 12.12 -2.13 4.33
CA HIS A 26 10.96 -2.14 5.21
C HIS A 26 11.34 -2.29 6.69
N ASP A 27 12.38 -3.04 7.04
CA ASP A 27 12.90 -3.07 8.42
C ASP A 27 13.40 -1.69 8.89
N TRP A 28 14.05 -0.95 8.00
CA TRP A 28 14.49 0.41 8.29
C TRP A 28 13.31 1.37 8.49
N GLU A 29 12.26 1.26 7.68
CA GLU A 29 11.07 2.11 7.76
C GLU A 29 10.10 1.73 8.88
N ALA A 30 10.07 0.48 9.33
CA ALA A 30 9.04 -0.07 10.22
C ALA A 30 8.71 0.80 11.45
N SER A 31 9.69 1.55 11.99
CA SER A 31 9.48 2.42 13.15
C SER A 31 8.82 3.77 12.84
N THR A 32 8.80 4.19 11.59
CA THR A 32 8.28 5.50 11.14
C THR A 32 7.23 5.36 10.02
N TYR A 33 6.92 4.13 9.64
CA TYR A 33 6.07 3.80 8.50
C TYR A 33 4.66 4.38 8.65
N ASP A 34 4.04 4.20 9.81
CA ASP A 34 2.68 4.69 10.07
C ASP A 34 2.60 6.22 10.00
N GLU A 35 3.62 6.92 10.52
CA GLU A 35 3.70 8.37 10.43
C GLU A 35 3.92 8.84 8.98
N LYS A 36 4.86 8.20 8.27
CA LYS A 36 5.16 8.51 6.86
C LYS A 36 3.92 8.37 5.98
N TRP A 37 3.14 7.31 6.17
CA TRP A 37 1.98 7.00 5.33
C TRP A 37 0.65 7.48 5.91
N SER A 38 0.67 8.20 7.07
CA SER A 38 -0.52 8.66 7.78
C SER A 38 -1.49 7.51 8.10
N ILE A 39 -0.92 6.35 8.40
CA ILE A 39 -1.65 5.16 8.82
C ILE A 39 -2.23 5.42 10.21
N SER A 40 -3.49 5.10 10.38
CA SER A 40 -4.19 5.13 11.66
C SER A 40 -5.26 4.05 11.70
N TYR A 41 -5.89 3.93 12.86
CA TYR A 41 -6.97 2.98 13.11
C TYR A 41 -8.22 3.74 13.58
N ASP A 42 -8.36 4.98 13.10
CA ASP A 42 -9.53 5.80 13.29
C ASP A 42 -10.62 5.49 12.23
N GLU A 43 -11.80 6.06 12.42
CA GLU A 43 -12.96 5.85 11.55
C GLU A 43 -12.63 6.07 10.06
N ARG A 44 -11.78 7.05 9.76
CA ARG A 44 -11.34 7.37 8.39
C ARG A 44 -10.61 6.19 7.71
N CYS A 45 -9.68 5.55 8.42
CA CYS A 45 -8.91 4.42 7.86
C CYS A 45 -9.74 3.13 7.89
N ILE A 46 -10.61 2.95 8.88
CA ILE A 46 -11.57 1.84 8.93
C ILE A 46 -12.53 1.91 7.74
N GLU A 47 -13.12 3.07 7.47
CA GLU A 47 -13.99 3.29 6.30
C GLU A 47 -13.24 3.08 4.99
N TYR A 48 -12.03 3.61 4.88
CA TYR A 48 -11.19 3.43 3.70
C TYR A 48 -10.97 1.95 3.39
N ALA A 49 -10.49 1.16 4.35
CA ALA A 49 -10.21 -0.26 4.16
C ALA A 49 -11.48 -1.05 3.80
N ARG A 50 -12.57 -0.81 4.55
CA ARG A 50 -13.88 -1.42 4.30
C ARG A 50 -14.41 -1.12 2.91
N ASP A 51 -14.40 0.14 2.52
CA ASP A 51 -14.99 0.58 1.25
C ASP A 51 -14.17 0.09 0.05
N ARG A 52 -12.85 0.03 0.15
CA ARG A 52 -11.96 -0.58 -0.86
C ARG A 52 -12.26 -2.07 -1.03
N PHE A 53 -12.30 -2.79 0.07
CA PHE A 53 -12.66 -4.21 0.06
C PHE A 53 -14.06 -4.41 -0.58
N ALA A 54 -15.05 -3.65 -0.12
CA ALA A 54 -16.43 -3.77 -0.59
C ALA A 54 -16.58 -3.43 -2.08
N ALA A 55 -15.81 -2.46 -2.59
CA ALA A 55 -15.86 -2.05 -3.99
C ALA A 55 -15.52 -3.18 -4.95
N VAL A 56 -14.58 -4.06 -4.60
CA VAL A 56 -14.12 -5.14 -5.48
C VAL A 56 -14.72 -6.51 -5.13
N ALA A 57 -15.03 -6.77 -3.86
CA ALA A 57 -15.50 -8.08 -3.39
C ALA A 57 -16.96 -8.09 -2.90
N GLY A 58 -17.59 -6.92 -2.76
CA GLY A 58 -18.91 -6.77 -2.15
C GLY A 58 -18.87 -6.93 -0.63
N THR A 59 -20.05 -7.00 -0.03
CA THR A 59 -20.23 -7.13 1.44
C THR A 59 -20.79 -8.50 1.86
N THR A 60 -20.96 -9.40 0.91
CA THR A 60 -21.53 -10.73 1.17
C THR A 60 -20.49 -11.63 1.83
N GLY A 61 -20.90 -12.36 2.86
CA GLY A 61 -20.04 -13.34 3.56
C GLY A 61 -19.27 -12.78 4.75
N TRP A 62 -19.49 -11.53 5.13
CA TRP A 62 -18.91 -10.96 6.35
C TRP A 62 -19.56 -11.52 7.62
N PRO A 63 -18.80 -11.74 8.71
CA PRO A 63 -17.34 -11.75 8.74
C PRO A 63 -16.76 -13.03 8.12
N TYR A 64 -15.56 -12.93 7.50
CA TYR A 64 -14.78 -14.09 7.12
C TYR A 64 -14.12 -14.71 8.36
N GLY A 65 -14.19 -16.06 8.50
CA GLY A 65 -13.74 -16.76 9.70
C GLY A 65 -12.23 -16.65 9.90
N LYS A 66 -11.43 -17.25 9.01
CA LYS A 66 -9.97 -17.23 9.08
C LYS A 66 -9.38 -16.54 7.87
N SER A 67 -8.64 -15.46 8.10
CA SER A 67 -8.06 -14.63 7.04
C SER A 67 -6.55 -14.50 7.14
N LEU A 68 -5.88 -14.32 6.00
CA LEU A 68 -4.46 -14.07 5.87
C LEU A 68 -4.22 -12.77 5.11
N GLU A 69 -3.35 -11.90 5.61
CA GLU A 69 -2.78 -10.81 4.82
C GLU A 69 -1.36 -11.15 4.39
N ILE A 70 -1.07 -10.98 3.09
CA ILE A 70 0.28 -11.04 2.52
C ILE A 70 0.84 -9.62 2.42
N GLY A 71 2.13 -9.43 2.76
CA GLY A 71 2.76 -8.11 2.76
C GLY A 71 2.03 -7.11 3.66
N ALA A 72 1.73 -7.52 4.89
CA ALA A 72 0.87 -6.77 5.79
C ALA A 72 1.47 -5.44 6.27
N GLY A 73 2.78 -5.23 6.11
CA GLY A 73 3.45 -4.07 6.67
C GLY A 73 3.17 -3.96 8.17
N THR A 74 2.73 -2.78 8.59
CA THR A 74 2.35 -2.52 9.99
C THR A 74 0.93 -2.97 10.36
N GLY A 75 0.25 -3.70 9.46
CA GLY A 75 -1.09 -4.25 9.66
C GLY A 75 -2.23 -3.32 9.24
N PHE A 76 -1.93 -2.29 8.45
CA PHE A 76 -2.91 -1.26 8.07
C PHE A 76 -4.23 -1.86 7.57
N PHE A 77 -4.19 -2.75 6.60
CA PHE A 77 -5.40 -3.21 5.94
C PHE A 77 -6.17 -4.22 6.80
N THR A 78 -5.51 -5.28 7.26
CA THR A 78 -6.14 -6.32 8.11
C THR A 78 -6.70 -5.76 9.42
N LEU A 79 -5.98 -4.87 10.12
CA LEU A 79 -6.45 -4.36 11.41
C LEU A 79 -7.69 -3.45 11.23
N ASN A 80 -7.70 -2.61 10.19
CA ASN A 80 -8.87 -1.80 9.86
C ASN A 80 -10.05 -2.64 9.37
N LEU A 81 -9.83 -3.70 8.57
CA LEU A 81 -10.89 -4.64 8.17
C LEU A 81 -11.47 -5.39 9.39
N LYS A 82 -10.64 -5.75 10.36
CA LYS A 82 -11.10 -6.36 11.61
C LYS A 82 -11.95 -5.41 12.43
N LEU A 83 -11.52 -4.16 12.58
CA LEU A 83 -12.30 -3.11 13.23
C LEU A 83 -13.63 -2.81 12.52
N ALA A 84 -13.66 -2.96 11.20
CA ALA A 84 -14.86 -2.83 10.38
C ALA A 84 -15.80 -4.06 10.45
N GLY A 85 -15.42 -5.14 11.13
CA GLY A 85 -16.20 -6.38 11.22
C GLY A 85 -16.21 -7.21 9.93
N VAL A 86 -15.21 -7.07 9.07
CA VAL A 86 -15.08 -7.82 7.80
C VAL A 86 -14.50 -9.20 8.03
N LEU A 87 -13.65 -9.39 9.05
CA LEU A 87 -12.96 -10.63 9.35
C LEU A 87 -12.88 -10.89 10.87
N ASP A 88 -12.82 -12.18 11.26
CA ASP A 88 -12.76 -12.62 12.65
C ASP A 88 -11.33 -12.96 13.08
N GLU A 89 -10.76 -14.07 12.61
CA GLU A 89 -9.39 -14.48 12.92
C GLU A 89 -8.43 -13.94 11.87
N ALA A 90 -7.39 -13.22 12.31
CA ALA A 90 -6.44 -12.56 11.44
C ALA A 90 -5.03 -13.14 11.56
N HIS A 91 -4.50 -13.57 10.42
CA HIS A 91 -3.09 -13.90 10.23
C HIS A 91 -2.45 -12.83 9.35
N VAL A 92 -1.21 -12.46 9.65
CA VAL A 92 -0.47 -11.46 8.88
C VAL A 92 0.92 -11.98 8.53
N THR A 93 1.34 -11.76 7.28
CA THR A 93 2.69 -12.11 6.83
C THR A 93 3.36 -10.93 6.16
N ASP A 94 4.67 -10.82 6.36
CA ASP A 94 5.53 -9.87 5.67
C ASP A 94 6.93 -10.46 5.55
N LEU A 95 7.71 -10.04 4.55
CA LEU A 95 9.13 -10.42 4.45
C LEU A 95 9.99 -9.78 5.55
N SER A 96 9.60 -8.59 6.02
CA SER A 96 10.30 -7.84 7.07
C SER A 96 9.86 -8.32 8.46
N PRO A 97 10.77 -8.85 9.29
CA PRO A 97 10.47 -9.13 10.70
C PRO A 97 10.01 -7.90 11.46
N GLY A 98 10.56 -6.72 11.16
CA GLY A 98 10.18 -5.46 11.81
C GLY A 98 8.74 -5.05 11.52
N MET A 99 8.24 -5.30 10.30
CA MET A 99 6.86 -5.06 9.92
C MET A 99 5.91 -6.02 10.66
N VAL A 100 6.22 -7.31 10.70
CA VAL A 100 5.41 -8.30 11.45
C VAL A 100 5.31 -7.93 12.93
N GLU A 101 6.44 -7.56 13.57
CA GLU A 101 6.45 -7.09 14.95
C GLU A 101 5.63 -5.81 15.15
N ALA A 102 5.64 -4.90 14.16
CA ALA A 102 4.84 -3.68 14.22
C ALA A 102 3.34 -3.98 14.10
N ALA A 103 2.94 -4.85 13.17
CA ALA A 103 1.54 -5.27 13.02
C ALA A 103 0.99 -5.92 14.29
N GLN A 104 1.76 -6.79 14.94
CA GLN A 104 1.35 -7.42 16.21
C GLN A 104 1.19 -6.41 17.33
N ARG A 105 2.15 -5.47 17.49
CA ARG A 105 2.04 -4.40 18.48
C ARG A 105 0.85 -3.49 18.23
N ASN A 106 0.58 -3.15 16.98
CA ASN A 106 -0.58 -2.32 16.62
C ASN A 106 -1.89 -3.04 16.97
N ALA A 107 -1.99 -4.34 16.70
CA ALA A 107 -3.14 -5.14 17.09
C ALA A 107 -3.34 -5.18 18.61
N GLU A 108 -2.27 -5.42 19.38
CA GLU A 108 -2.30 -5.39 20.86
C GLU A 108 -2.77 -4.05 21.38
N ASN A 109 -2.29 -2.94 20.81
CA ASN A 109 -2.73 -1.58 21.17
C ASN A 109 -4.22 -1.34 20.89
N LEU A 110 -4.79 -2.05 19.91
CA LEU A 110 -6.21 -2.02 19.56
C LEU A 110 -7.06 -3.01 20.37
N GLY A 111 -6.44 -3.80 21.26
CA GLY A 111 -7.12 -4.72 22.17
C GLY A 111 -7.45 -6.08 21.59
N PHE A 112 -6.79 -6.50 20.50
CA PHE A 112 -6.91 -7.84 19.94
C PHE A 112 -5.55 -8.40 19.49
N ALA A 113 -5.49 -9.71 19.21
CA ALA A 113 -4.28 -10.35 18.70
C ALA A 113 -4.39 -10.66 17.21
N VAL A 114 -3.23 -10.69 16.54
CA VAL A 114 -3.06 -11.25 15.21
C VAL A 114 -1.92 -12.27 15.20
N HIS A 115 -2.01 -13.27 14.35
CA HIS A 115 -0.98 -14.29 14.19
C HIS A 115 0.03 -13.85 13.14
N GLY A 116 1.13 -13.22 13.60
CA GLY A 116 2.20 -12.72 12.74
C GLY A 116 3.22 -13.79 12.38
N ARG A 117 3.64 -13.85 11.10
CA ARG A 117 4.70 -14.75 10.63
C ARG A 117 5.53 -14.08 9.53
N VAL A 118 6.86 -14.14 9.66
CA VAL A 118 7.74 -13.72 8.56
C VAL A 118 7.64 -14.73 7.44
N ALA A 119 7.24 -14.29 6.24
CA ALA A 119 7.04 -15.17 5.10
C ALA A 119 7.15 -14.44 3.75
N ASP A 120 7.55 -15.21 2.75
CA ASP A 120 7.53 -14.83 1.35
C ASP A 120 6.17 -15.15 0.74
N ALA A 121 5.52 -14.18 0.07
CA ALA A 121 4.23 -14.39 -0.59
C ALA A 121 4.31 -15.38 -1.77
N GLU A 122 5.51 -15.62 -2.31
CA GLU A 122 5.75 -16.64 -3.34
C GLU A 122 5.89 -18.07 -2.74
N LYS A 123 5.96 -18.19 -1.40
CA LYS A 123 6.05 -19.48 -0.68
C LYS A 123 5.49 -19.33 0.73
N LEU A 124 4.19 -19.40 0.85
CA LEU A 124 3.49 -19.23 2.12
C LEU A 124 3.64 -20.46 3.04
N PRO A 125 4.03 -20.28 4.31
CA PRO A 125 4.26 -21.38 5.26
C PRO A 125 2.96 -21.85 5.95
N TYR A 126 1.94 -22.12 5.14
CA TYR A 126 0.62 -22.58 5.56
C TYR A 126 0.18 -23.77 4.73
N ASP A 127 -0.75 -24.57 5.28
CA ASP A 127 -1.31 -25.73 4.62
C ASP A 127 -2.28 -25.34 3.49
N ASP A 128 -2.53 -26.28 2.59
CA ASP A 128 -3.52 -26.12 1.53
C ASP A 128 -4.93 -26.00 2.13
N GLY A 129 -5.69 -24.99 1.69
CA GLY A 129 -7.08 -24.84 2.11
C GLY A 129 -7.26 -24.41 3.57
N GLU A 130 -6.35 -23.63 4.10
CA GLU A 130 -6.37 -23.18 5.50
C GLU A 130 -7.27 -21.95 5.73
N PHE A 131 -7.37 -21.04 4.74
CA PHE A 131 -8.01 -19.73 4.89
C PHE A 131 -9.31 -19.58 4.11
N ASP A 132 -10.24 -18.80 4.67
CA ASP A 132 -11.48 -18.38 4.00
C ASP A 132 -11.24 -17.17 3.10
N LEU A 133 -10.28 -16.33 3.49
CA LEU A 133 -9.93 -15.08 2.81
C LEU A 133 -8.41 -14.86 2.81
N VAL A 134 -7.88 -14.42 1.68
CA VAL A 134 -6.52 -13.84 1.60
C VAL A 134 -6.65 -12.39 1.16
N VAL A 135 -6.01 -11.47 1.88
CA VAL A 135 -6.01 -10.05 1.53
C VAL A 135 -4.59 -9.53 1.35
N GLY A 136 -4.47 -8.36 0.72
CA GLY A 136 -3.26 -7.56 0.65
C GLY A 136 -3.60 -6.14 0.23
N HIS A 137 -2.75 -5.20 0.58
CA HIS A 137 -2.90 -3.81 0.19
C HIS A 137 -1.55 -3.23 -0.22
N ALA A 138 -1.46 -2.76 -1.48
CA ALA A 138 -0.24 -2.19 -2.04
C ALA A 138 0.98 -3.12 -1.86
N VAL A 139 0.87 -4.38 -2.28
CA VAL A 139 1.86 -5.43 -2.05
C VAL A 139 2.38 -6.11 -3.31
N LEU A 140 1.51 -6.35 -4.33
CA LEU A 140 1.90 -7.12 -5.52
C LEU A 140 3.01 -6.45 -6.32
N HIS A 141 3.08 -5.12 -6.30
CA HIS A 141 4.11 -4.38 -7.03
C HIS A 141 5.52 -4.57 -6.45
N HIS A 142 5.64 -5.12 -5.25
CA HIS A 142 6.89 -5.51 -4.61
C HIS A 142 7.29 -6.98 -4.85
N ILE A 143 6.37 -7.83 -5.35
CA ILE A 143 6.59 -9.27 -5.48
C ILE A 143 7.18 -9.59 -6.86
N PRO A 144 8.36 -10.22 -6.95
CA PRO A 144 9.00 -10.53 -8.23
C PRO A 144 8.15 -11.39 -9.16
N ASP A 145 7.57 -12.49 -8.68
CA ASP A 145 6.68 -13.37 -9.46
C ASP A 145 5.22 -13.29 -8.95
N VAL A 146 4.49 -12.33 -9.52
CA VAL A 146 3.08 -12.09 -9.18
C VAL A 146 2.19 -13.30 -9.49
N GLU A 147 2.49 -14.07 -10.55
CA GLU A 147 1.71 -15.26 -10.89
C GLU A 147 1.91 -16.37 -9.84
N LEU A 148 3.14 -16.56 -9.37
CA LEU A 148 3.45 -17.49 -8.29
C LEU A 148 2.75 -17.09 -6.98
N ALA A 149 2.76 -15.79 -6.65
CA ALA A 149 2.02 -15.29 -5.48
C ALA A 149 0.52 -15.59 -5.57
N PHE A 150 -0.12 -15.39 -6.74
CA PHE A 150 -1.51 -15.79 -6.93
C PHE A 150 -1.72 -17.29 -6.75
N ARG A 151 -0.82 -18.13 -7.24
CA ARG A 151 -0.89 -19.60 -7.02
C ARG A 151 -0.81 -19.96 -5.55
N GLU A 152 0.08 -19.33 -4.80
CA GLU A 152 0.21 -19.53 -3.36
C GLU A 152 -1.03 -19.06 -2.59
N MET A 153 -1.56 -17.88 -2.92
CA MET A 153 -2.83 -17.42 -2.35
C MET A 153 -3.97 -18.41 -2.60
N LEU A 154 -4.10 -18.90 -3.83
CA LEU A 154 -5.12 -19.91 -4.16
C LEU A 154 -4.88 -21.22 -3.45
N ARG A 155 -3.63 -21.67 -3.29
CA ARG A 155 -3.29 -22.91 -2.58
C ARG A 155 -3.75 -22.87 -1.11
N VAL A 156 -3.47 -21.77 -0.42
CA VAL A 156 -3.82 -21.63 1.01
C VAL A 156 -5.28 -21.30 1.26
N LEU A 157 -6.02 -20.81 0.26
CA LEU A 157 -7.47 -20.61 0.35
C LEU A 157 -8.21 -21.95 0.37
N LYS A 158 -9.29 -22.07 1.11
CA LYS A 158 -10.27 -23.15 0.99
C LYS A 158 -10.94 -23.15 -0.38
N PRO A 159 -11.46 -24.29 -0.90
CA PRO A 159 -12.34 -24.27 -2.07
C PRO A 159 -13.50 -23.27 -1.85
N GLY A 160 -13.75 -22.40 -2.81
CA GLY A 160 -14.70 -21.30 -2.68
C GLY A 160 -14.19 -20.09 -1.89
N GLY A 161 -13.01 -20.17 -1.29
CA GLY A 161 -12.35 -19.05 -0.61
C GLY A 161 -11.90 -17.98 -1.60
N ARG A 162 -11.73 -16.75 -1.11
CA ARG A 162 -11.52 -15.55 -1.93
C ARG A 162 -10.20 -14.86 -1.61
N PHE A 163 -9.56 -14.31 -2.62
CA PHE A 163 -8.53 -13.29 -2.39
C PHE A 163 -9.05 -11.89 -2.76
N VAL A 164 -8.53 -10.87 -2.07
CA VAL A 164 -8.82 -9.44 -2.31
C VAL A 164 -7.54 -8.65 -2.15
N ILE A 165 -7.01 -8.11 -3.24
CA ILE A 165 -5.82 -7.25 -3.23
C ILE A 165 -6.24 -5.85 -3.67
N CYS A 166 -5.92 -4.85 -2.87
CA CYS A 166 -6.30 -3.46 -3.09
C CYS A 166 -5.07 -2.55 -3.23
N GLY A 167 -5.25 -1.42 -3.90
CA GLY A 167 -4.28 -0.33 -3.87
C GLY A 167 -3.03 -0.54 -4.73
N GLU A 168 -3.07 -1.37 -5.76
CA GLU A 168 -1.93 -1.59 -6.65
C GLU A 168 -1.80 -0.46 -7.69
N PRO A 169 -0.58 0.07 -7.95
CA PRO A 169 -0.40 1.17 -8.88
C PRO A 169 -0.65 0.74 -10.33
N THR A 170 -1.45 1.52 -11.05
CA THR A 170 -1.59 1.31 -12.50
C THR A 170 -0.46 1.97 -13.26
N ARG A 171 -0.18 1.47 -14.47
CA ARG A 171 0.92 1.99 -15.30
C ARG A 171 0.78 3.46 -15.65
N TYR A 172 -0.39 3.87 -16.11
CA TYR A 172 -0.62 5.26 -16.55
C TYR A 172 -0.86 6.19 -15.35
N GLY A 173 -1.57 5.73 -14.33
CA GLY A 173 -1.78 6.48 -13.10
C GLY A 173 -0.46 6.83 -12.42
N ASP A 174 0.42 5.84 -12.24
CA ASP A 174 1.77 6.04 -11.68
C ASP A 174 2.63 6.98 -12.55
N TYR A 175 2.61 6.79 -13.88
CA TYR A 175 3.34 7.67 -14.79
C TYR A 175 2.94 9.14 -14.64
N VAL A 176 1.65 9.44 -14.54
CA VAL A 176 1.14 10.81 -14.34
C VAL A 176 1.51 11.31 -12.95
N ALA A 177 1.29 10.52 -11.91
CA ALA A 177 1.59 10.86 -10.53
C ALA A 177 3.08 11.21 -10.33
N ARG A 178 3.98 10.40 -10.86
CA ARG A 178 5.44 10.66 -10.81
C ARG A 178 5.85 11.93 -11.55
N ARG A 179 5.19 12.28 -12.65
CA ARG A 179 5.46 13.55 -13.36
C ARG A 179 4.98 14.76 -12.59
N LEU A 180 3.77 14.70 -12.05
CA LEU A 180 3.21 15.76 -11.21
C LEU A 180 4.06 15.97 -9.95
N SER A 181 4.46 14.88 -9.29
CA SER A 181 5.35 14.92 -8.12
C SER A 181 6.69 15.56 -8.45
N ARG A 182 7.35 15.17 -9.54
CA ARG A 182 8.63 15.78 -9.97
C ARG A 182 8.48 17.27 -10.27
N ALA A 183 7.41 17.68 -10.95
CA ALA A 183 7.14 19.08 -11.23
C ALA A 183 6.90 19.88 -9.95
N THR A 184 6.12 19.32 -9.01
CA THR A 184 5.86 19.94 -7.70
C THR A 184 7.13 20.07 -6.88
N TRP A 185 7.94 19.01 -6.80
CA TRP A 185 9.22 19.05 -6.11
C TRP A 185 10.15 20.13 -6.68
N TRP A 186 10.30 20.13 -8.00
CA TRP A 186 11.13 21.11 -8.70
C TRP A 186 10.64 22.54 -8.46
N ALA A 187 9.33 22.80 -8.56
CA ALA A 187 8.76 24.12 -8.35
C ALA A 187 8.93 24.57 -6.89
N THR A 188 8.53 23.71 -5.93
CA THR A 188 8.56 24.04 -4.50
C THR A 188 9.99 24.33 -4.02
N THR A 189 10.95 23.46 -4.35
CA THR A 189 12.35 23.64 -3.93
C THR A 189 13.04 24.84 -4.58
N ARG A 190 12.51 25.39 -5.68
CA ARG A 190 13.01 26.65 -6.28
C ARG A 190 12.30 27.88 -5.74
N VAL A 191 10.98 27.82 -5.63
CA VAL A 191 10.19 28.95 -5.12
C VAL A 191 10.58 29.29 -3.68
N THR A 192 10.81 28.27 -2.84
CA THR A 192 11.24 28.47 -1.45
C THR A 192 12.65 29.07 -1.31
N ARG A 193 13.40 29.23 -2.41
CA ARG A 193 14.70 29.96 -2.42
C ARG A 193 14.57 31.46 -2.71
N LEU A 194 13.38 31.91 -3.06
CA LEU A 194 13.15 33.34 -3.34
C LEU A 194 13.23 34.15 -2.04
N PRO A 195 13.68 35.45 -2.12
CA PRO A 195 13.72 36.32 -0.95
C PRO A 195 12.37 36.44 -0.26
N GLY A 196 12.34 36.36 1.06
CA GLY A 196 11.12 36.43 1.87
C GLY A 196 10.41 35.04 2.07
N LEU A 197 10.89 33.98 1.44
CA LEU A 197 10.36 32.64 1.61
C LEU A 197 11.30 31.70 2.40
N ASP A 198 12.35 32.26 3.01
CA ASP A 198 13.36 31.45 3.75
C ASP A 198 12.74 30.55 4.83
N GLY A 199 11.68 31.02 5.50
CA GLY A 199 10.95 30.23 6.50
C GLY A 199 10.18 29.02 5.93
N TRP A 200 10.05 28.91 4.60
CA TRP A 200 9.44 27.77 3.90
C TRP A 200 10.47 26.85 3.27
N ARG A 201 11.74 27.19 3.38
CA ARG A 201 12.83 26.40 2.83
C ARG A 201 13.21 25.27 3.79
N ARG A 202 13.04 24.04 3.35
CA ARG A 202 13.50 22.87 4.10
C ARG A 202 15.04 22.80 4.06
N PRO A 203 15.72 22.40 5.16
CA PRO A 203 17.17 22.19 5.17
C PRO A 203 17.62 21.25 4.05
N GLN A 204 18.77 21.55 3.42
CA GLN A 204 19.24 20.75 2.27
C GLN A 204 19.49 19.27 2.66
N GLN A 205 19.99 19.03 3.86
CA GLN A 205 20.20 17.66 4.35
C GLN A 205 18.91 16.84 4.37
N GLU A 206 17.80 17.43 4.84
CA GLU A 206 16.49 16.76 4.87
C GLU A 206 15.91 16.54 3.47
N LEU A 207 16.15 17.49 2.53
CA LEU A 207 15.78 17.31 1.12
C LEU A 207 16.55 16.15 0.47
N ASP A 208 17.84 16.04 0.79
CA ASP A 208 18.70 14.97 0.30
C ASP A 208 18.30 13.61 0.90
N GLU A 209 17.89 13.57 2.16
CA GLU A 209 17.34 12.37 2.82
C GLU A 209 16.01 11.94 2.17
N SER A 210 15.10 12.90 1.93
CA SER A 210 13.84 12.62 1.22
C SER A 210 14.06 12.11 -0.19
N SER A 211 15.04 12.67 -0.91
CA SER A 211 15.38 12.24 -2.27
C SER A 211 16.01 10.84 -2.28
N ARG A 212 16.85 10.52 -1.29
CA ARG A 212 17.42 9.17 -1.12
C ARG A 212 16.35 8.14 -0.78
N ALA A 213 15.42 8.48 0.13
CA ALA A 213 14.30 7.60 0.46
C ALA A 213 13.43 7.29 -0.76
N ALA A 214 13.09 8.31 -1.57
CA ALA A 214 12.35 8.13 -2.81
C ALA A 214 13.11 7.30 -3.86
N ALA A 215 14.45 7.40 -3.91
CA ALA A 215 15.28 6.60 -4.80
C ALA A 215 15.32 5.12 -4.36
N LEU A 216 15.35 4.85 -3.06
CA LEU A 216 15.29 3.48 -2.52
C LEU A 216 13.92 2.85 -2.76
N GLU A 217 12.83 3.60 -2.52
CA GLU A 217 11.47 3.17 -2.83
C GLU A 217 11.33 2.75 -4.30
N ALA A 218 11.90 3.52 -5.23
CA ALA A 218 11.89 3.19 -6.66
C ALA A 218 12.67 1.92 -7.05
N VAL A 219 13.54 1.42 -6.18
CA VAL A 219 14.27 0.14 -6.39
C VAL A 219 13.43 -1.05 -5.96
N VAL A 220 12.59 -0.87 -4.94
CA VAL A 220 11.74 -1.94 -4.40
C VAL A 220 10.38 -2.03 -5.12
N ASP A 221 9.95 -0.99 -5.84
CA ASP A 221 8.77 -0.99 -6.69
C ASP A 221 9.09 -1.68 -8.04
N LEU A 222 8.74 -2.95 -8.17
CA LEU A 222 9.10 -3.77 -9.33
C LEU A 222 8.09 -3.64 -10.49
N HIS A 223 6.83 -3.40 -10.17
CA HIS A 223 5.73 -3.46 -11.13
C HIS A 223 4.79 -2.27 -11.07
N THR A 224 4.16 -1.99 -12.20
CA THR A 224 2.92 -1.24 -12.32
C THR A 224 1.96 -2.06 -13.18
N PHE A 225 0.67 -2.01 -12.90
CA PHE A 225 -0.29 -2.94 -13.47
C PHE A 225 -1.17 -2.29 -14.53
N ASP A 226 -1.46 -3.06 -15.55
CA ASP A 226 -2.61 -2.88 -16.41
C ASP A 226 -3.73 -3.78 -15.87
N PRO A 227 -4.95 -3.26 -15.62
CA PRO A 227 -6.03 -4.01 -14.95
C PRO A 227 -6.38 -5.33 -15.64
N ASP A 228 -6.43 -5.33 -16.97
CA ASP A 228 -6.73 -6.52 -17.76
C ASP A 228 -5.61 -7.55 -17.70
N THR A 229 -4.36 -7.07 -17.73
CA THR A 229 -3.19 -7.95 -17.62
C THR A 229 -3.11 -8.59 -16.23
N LEU A 230 -3.38 -7.83 -15.18
CA LEU A 230 -3.45 -8.34 -13.81
C LEU A 230 -4.53 -9.41 -13.66
N ALA A 231 -5.74 -9.15 -14.19
CA ALA A 231 -6.83 -10.13 -14.20
C ALA A 231 -6.48 -11.41 -14.98
N ARG A 232 -5.81 -11.27 -16.13
CA ARG A 232 -5.33 -12.45 -16.90
C ARG A 232 -4.29 -13.26 -16.12
N THR A 233 -3.40 -12.59 -15.39
CA THR A 233 -2.38 -13.26 -14.55
C THR A 233 -3.04 -14.08 -13.45
N ALA A 234 -4.03 -13.53 -12.74
CA ALA A 234 -4.77 -14.25 -11.72
C ALA A 234 -5.51 -15.47 -12.28
N ARG A 235 -6.15 -15.32 -13.48
CA ARG A 235 -6.81 -16.46 -14.16
C ARG A 235 -5.82 -17.54 -14.59
N ARG A 236 -4.62 -17.19 -15.08
CA ARG A 236 -3.58 -18.17 -15.41
C ARG A 236 -3.09 -18.94 -14.17
N ALA A 237 -3.07 -18.27 -13.01
CA ALA A 237 -2.77 -18.93 -11.73
C ALA A 237 -3.86 -19.90 -11.28
N GLY A 238 -5.06 -19.89 -11.88
CA GLY A 238 -6.18 -20.79 -11.59
C GLY A 238 -7.36 -20.13 -10.87
N ALA A 239 -7.37 -18.80 -10.75
CA ALA A 239 -8.48 -18.10 -10.11
C ALA A 239 -9.72 -18.05 -11.01
N GLU A 240 -10.88 -18.23 -10.40
CA GLU A 240 -12.20 -18.03 -11.01
C GLU A 240 -12.86 -16.73 -10.53
N GLN A 241 -13.94 -16.31 -11.19
CA GLN A 241 -14.72 -15.11 -10.85
C GLN A 241 -13.83 -13.86 -10.64
N VAL A 242 -12.77 -13.73 -11.44
CA VAL A 242 -11.83 -12.62 -11.34
C VAL A 242 -12.45 -11.33 -11.83
N SER A 243 -12.43 -10.30 -10.98
CA SER A 243 -12.83 -8.93 -11.32
C SER A 243 -11.82 -7.91 -10.79
N THR A 244 -11.75 -6.78 -11.48
CA THR A 244 -10.92 -5.63 -11.10
C THR A 244 -11.79 -4.39 -10.97
N VAL A 245 -11.39 -3.49 -10.08
CA VAL A 245 -11.97 -2.15 -9.92
C VAL A 245 -10.82 -1.15 -9.85
N THR A 246 -10.95 -0.02 -10.54
CA THR A 246 -9.97 1.05 -10.53
C THR A 246 -10.50 2.29 -9.82
N GLU A 247 -9.61 3.03 -9.18
CA GLU A 247 -9.97 4.16 -8.33
C GLU A 247 -8.85 5.21 -8.30
N GLU A 248 -9.23 6.43 -7.86
CA GLU A 248 -8.32 7.55 -7.67
C GLU A 248 -7.69 8.07 -8.96
N LEU A 249 -8.47 8.80 -9.74
CA LEU A 249 -8.01 9.57 -10.89
C LEU A 249 -7.55 10.97 -10.44
N LEU A 250 -8.53 11.86 -10.23
CA LEU A 250 -8.27 13.24 -9.82
C LEU A 250 -7.79 13.33 -8.38
N ALA A 251 -8.27 12.41 -7.52
CA ALA A 251 -7.82 12.31 -6.14
C ALA A 251 -6.32 12.01 -6.05
N ALA A 252 -5.80 11.09 -6.86
CA ALA A 252 -4.37 10.80 -6.93
C ALA A 252 -3.59 11.94 -7.60
N TRP A 253 -4.11 12.52 -8.70
CA TRP A 253 -3.45 13.63 -9.39
C TRP A 253 -3.30 14.88 -8.51
N ALA A 254 -4.18 15.09 -7.54
CA ALA A 254 -4.03 16.13 -6.53
C ALA A 254 -3.23 15.65 -5.30
N GLY A 255 -3.45 14.43 -4.87
CA GLY A 255 -2.84 13.85 -3.67
C GLY A 255 -1.33 13.75 -3.75
N TRP A 256 -0.79 13.24 -4.86
CA TRP A 256 0.65 13.12 -5.05
C TRP A 256 1.39 14.46 -5.06
N PRO A 257 0.94 15.53 -5.76
CA PRO A 257 1.47 16.87 -5.60
C PRO A 257 1.39 17.42 -4.17
N ILE A 258 0.25 17.25 -3.49
CA ILE A 258 0.07 17.68 -2.10
C ILE A 258 1.13 17.01 -1.21
N ARG A 259 1.23 15.69 -1.27
CA ARG A 259 2.22 14.92 -0.51
C ARG A 259 3.66 15.32 -0.85
N THR A 260 3.96 15.52 -2.13
CA THR A 260 5.29 15.98 -2.56
C THR A 260 5.61 17.38 -2.03
N PHE A 261 4.64 18.27 -2.01
CA PHE A 261 4.78 19.59 -1.39
C PHE A 261 5.08 19.47 0.10
N GLU A 262 4.35 18.59 0.83
CA GLU A 262 4.58 18.32 2.26
C GLU A 262 6.00 17.82 2.54
N CYS A 263 6.54 17.01 1.66
CA CYS A 263 7.94 16.54 1.76
C CYS A 263 8.98 17.63 1.43
N ALA A 264 8.60 18.67 0.71
CA ALA A 264 9.50 19.72 0.23
C ALA A 264 9.58 20.96 1.13
N VAL A 265 8.68 21.08 2.12
CA VAL A 265 8.61 22.21 3.06
C VAL A 265 8.71 21.76 4.51
N PRO A 266 9.10 22.64 5.47
CA PRO A 266 9.14 22.27 6.89
C PRO A 266 7.77 21.89 7.43
N ALA A 267 7.68 20.76 8.13
CA ALA A 267 6.42 20.20 8.65
C ALA A 267 5.66 21.16 9.58
N GLU A 268 6.38 22.00 10.35
CA GLU A 268 5.81 23.00 11.26
C GLU A 268 5.05 24.12 10.53
N LYS A 269 5.25 24.29 9.22
CA LYS A 269 4.46 25.23 8.39
C LYS A 269 3.11 24.63 8.00
N LEU A 270 2.95 23.32 8.09
CA LEU A 270 1.78 22.59 7.66
C LEU A 270 0.87 22.28 8.87
N GLY A 271 0.17 23.32 9.34
CA GLY A 271 -0.73 23.22 10.48
C GLY A 271 -2.03 22.45 10.16
N PHE A 272 -2.92 22.38 11.16
CA PHE A 272 -4.21 21.68 11.07
C PHE A 272 -5.03 22.08 9.84
N GLY A 273 -5.05 23.39 9.49
CA GLY A 273 -5.77 23.89 8.31
C GLY A 273 -5.32 23.26 7.00
N TRP A 274 -4.01 23.03 6.83
CA TRP A 274 -3.45 22.34 5.66
C TRP A 274 -3.89 20.88 5.62
N ARG A 275 -3.78 20.15 6.73
CA ARG A 275 -4.21 18.75 6.82
C ARG A 275 -5.70 18.59 6.47
N MET A 276 -6.53 19.50 6.96
CA MET A 276 -7.96 19.51 6.62
C MET A 276 -8.20 19.85 5.14
N PHE A 277 -7.41 20.74 4.56
CA PHE A 277 -7.47 21.03 3.12
C PHE A 277 -7.11 19.79 2.29
N ALA A 278 -6.00 19.13 2.57
CA ALA A 278 -5.55 17.93 1.88
C ALA A 278 -6.63 16.82 1.95
N TYR A 279 -7.14 16.53 3.15
CA TYR A 279 -8.17 15.53 3.37
C TYR A 279 -9.49 15.84 2.64
N ARG A 280 -9.99 17.07 2.76
CA ARG A 280 -11.23 17.48 2.07
C ARG A 280 -11.08 17.49 0.56
N THR A 281 -9.90 17.83 0.06
CA THR A 281 -9.60 17.78 -1.37
C THR A 281 -9.69 16.34 -1.86
N TRP A 282 -9.02 15.43 -1.17
CA TRP A 282 -9.10 14.00 -1.48
C TRP A 282 -10.53 13.48 -1.45
N GLN A 283 -11.31 13.73 -0.39
CA GLN A 283 -12.72 13.30 -0.30
C GLN A 283 -13.58 13.79 -1.46
N ARG A 284 -13.47 15.08 -1.81
CA ARG A 284 -14.26 15.68 -2.89
C ARG A 284 -13.88 15.10 -4.24
N LEU A 285 -12.59 14.96 -4.51
CA LEU A 285 -12.11 14.41 -5.77
C LEU A 285 -12.43 12.92 -5.89
N SER A 286 -12.32 12.14 -4.81
CA SER A 286 -12.76 10.74 -4.80
C SER A 286 -14.25 10.57 -5.07
N ALA A 287 -15.08 11.53 -4.62
CA ALA A 287 -16.51 11.54 -4.95
C ALA A 287 -16.75 11.82 -6.45
N VAL A 288 -15.96 12.71 -7.05
CA VAL A 288 -16.01 12.97 -8.50
C VAL A 288 -15.49 11.77 -9.28
N ASP A 289 -14.40 11.17 -8.85
CA ASP A 289 -13.80 10.00 -9.51
C ASP A 289 -14.79 8.84 -9.64
N ARG A 290 -15.63 8.60 -8.62
CA ARG A 290 -16.69 7.58 -8.68
C ARG A 290 -17.71 7.80 -9.82
N ILE A 291 -17.94 9.05 -10.20
CA ILE A 291 -18.82 9.38 -11.33
C ILE A 291 -18.08 9.17 -12.66
N LEU A 292 -16.76 9.47 -12.67
CA LEU A 292 -15.95 9.38 -13.87
C LEU A 292 -15.67 7.94 -14.31
N THR A 293 -15.81 6.93 -13.43
CA THR A 293 -15.63 5.50 -13.76
C THR A 293 -16.53 5.02 -14.91
N THR A 294 -17.60 5.75 -15.22
CA THR A 294 -18.52 5.42 -16.33
C THR A 294 -18.03 5.92 -17.70
N VAL A 295 -17.08 6.85 -17.75
CA VAL A 295 -16.66 7.53 -18.99
C VAL A 295 -15.14 7.60 -19.21
N VAL A 296 -14.37 7.38 -18.17
CA VAL A 296 -12.90 7.41 -18.25
C VAL A 296 -12.36 5.98 -18.27
N PRO A 297 -11.42 5.65 -19.17
CA PRO A 297 -10.82 4.32 -19.23
C PRO A 297 -10.13 3.94 -17.91
N ASP A 298 -10.27 2.69 -17.50
CA ASP A 298 -9.79 2.14 -16.23
C ASP A 298 -8.27 2.30 -16.04
N GLU A 299 -7.51 2.22 -17.11
CA GLU A 299 -6.04 2.32 -17.09
C GLU A 299 -5.51 3.69 -16.66
N LEU A 300 -6.36 4.74 -16.70
CA LEU A 300 -5.97 6.10 -16.32
C LEU A 300 -6.06 6.35 -14.81
N TYR A 301 -6.79 5.50 -14.08
CA TYR A 301 -6.87 5.57 -12.62
C TYR A 301 -5.55 5.17 -11.97
N TYR A 302 -5.28 5.69 -10.78
CA TYR A 302 -4.00 5.43 -10.10
C TYR A 302 -3.94 4.04 -9.46
N ASN A 303 -5.02 3.61 -8.83
CA ASN A 303 -5.09 2.32 -8.15
C ASN A 303 -5.95 1.32 -8.91
N VAL A 304 -5.53 0.06 -8.92
CA VAL A 304 -6.33 -1.11 -9.27
C VAL A 304 -6.45 -2.03 -8.07
N SER A 305 -7.66 -2.50 -7.82
CA SER A 305 -7.98 -3.56 -6.85
C SER A 305 -8.48 -4.78 -7.61
N ILE A 306 -8.16 -5.98 -7.13
CA ILE A 306 -8.50 -7.24 -7.78
C ILE A 306 -9.04 -8.25 -6.77
N THR A 307 -10.03 -9.05 -7.19
CA THR A 307 -10.54 -10.22 -6.45
C THR A 307 -10.65 -11.42 -7.36
N GLY A 308 -10.62 -12.59 -6.76
CA GLY A 308 -10.91 -13.86 -7.40
C GLY A 308 -11.20 -14.94 -6.38
N VAL A 309 -11.68 -16.08 -6.83
CA VAL A 309 -12.11 -17.21 -6.00
C VAL A 309 -11.29 -18.43 -6.35
N ARG A 310 -10.92 -19.24 -5.34
CA ARG A 310 -10.40 -20.58 -5.54
C ARG A 310 -11.53 -21.50 -6.00
N PRO A 311 -11.41 -22.24 -7.12
CA PRO A 311 -12.39 -23.22 -7.57
C PRO A 311 -12.59 -24.36 -6.57
#